data_569981b6d2afb1cd249728a17a99d8bc
#
_entry.id   569981b6d2afb1cd249728a17a99d8bc
#
_cell.length_a   1.000
_cell.length_b   1.000
_cell.length_c   1.000
_cell.angle_alpha   90.00
_cell.angle_beta   90.00
_cell.angle_gamma   90.00
#
_symmetry.space_group_name_H-M   'P 1'
#
loop_
_entity.id
_entity.type
_entity.pdbx_description
1 polymer ?
#
loop_
_entity_poly.entity_id
_entity_poly.type
_entity_poly.pdbx_seq_one_letter_code
_entity_poly.pdbx_strand_id
1 'polypeptide(L)'
;KQKNVRRLNCHPVIAYTISAAFNSGIFAKILVSTDSRRYANVAEYYGAEVPFLRPTEMATATSPDIEWIRFTLRKLCESGQHYDCFAILRPTSPLRKASTITRAWAQFLSDEKLDSLRAVELCKQHPGKMWILNGDRMVPLLDQPAEGPPFHSQQYAALPPIYVQN
;
A
#
# COMPACT_ATOMS: atom_id res chain seq x y z
N LYS A 1 8.35 13.05 -9.22
CA LYS A 1 8.09 13.87 -8.03
C LYS A 1 6.67 14.45 -8.09
N GLN A 2 5.98 14.57 -6.95
CA GLN A 2 4.63 15.19 -6.79
C GLN A 2 3.43 14.35 -7.30
N LYS A 3 3.55 13.04 -7.51
CA LYS A 3 2.47 12.20 -8.06
C LYS A 3 1.15 12.29 -7.28
N ASN A 4 1.21 12.37 -5.94
CA ASN A 4 0.02 12.33 -5.07
C ASN A 4 -0.80 13.62 -5.08
N VAL A 5 -0.22 14.76 -5.48
CA VAL A 5 -0.90 16.06 -5.62
C VAL A 5 -1.14 16.45 -7.08
N ARG A 6 -0.79 15.60 -8.04
CA ARG A 6 -1.23 15.78 -9.43
C ARG A 6 -2.74 15.75 -9.51
N ARG A 7 -3.29 16.59 -10.36
CA ARG A 7 -4.72 16.57 -10.61
C ARG A 7 -5.12 15.39 -11.47
N LEU A 8 -6.12 14.70 -11.01
CA LEU A 8 -6.92 13.76 -11.77
C LEU A 8 -8.28 14.42 -11.91
N ASN A 9 -8.64 14.80 -13.15
CA ASN A 9 -9.76 15.72 -13.38
C ASN A 9 -9.56 17.03 -12.57
N CYS A 10 -10.47 17.46 -11.74
CA CYS A 10 -10.41 18.72 -11.00
C CYS A 10 -9.70 18.63 -9.63
N HIS A 11 -9.43 17.43 -9.11
CA HIS A 11 -8.92 17.23 -7.76
C HIS A 11 -7.55 16.54 -7.74
N PRO A 12 -6.70 16.81 -6.72
CA PRO A 12 -5.45 16.08 -6.56
C PRO A 12 -5.71 14.60 -6.25
N VAL A 13 -4.84 13.72 -6.72
CA VAL A 13 -4.98 12.25 -6.56
C VAL A 13 -5.22 11.85 -5.10
N ILE A 14 -4.57 12.50 -4.14
CA ILE A 14 -4.74 12.21 -2.71
C ILE A 14 -6.18 12.46 -2.22
N ALA A 15 -6.90 13.41 -2.80
CA ALA A 15 -8.27 13.75 -2.41
C ALA A 15 -9.24 12.58 -2.61
N TYR A 16 -9.06 11.81 -3.67
CA TYR A 16 -9.89 10.63 -3.94
C TYR A 16 -9.74 9.56 -2.87
N THR A 17 -8.51 9.34 -2.39
CA THR A 17 -8.25 8.37 -1.31
C THR A 17 -8.82 8.86 0.02
N ILE A 18 -8.66 10.15 0.34
CA ILE A 18 -9.23 10.76 1.54
C ILE A 18 -10.75 10.64 1.50
N SER A 19 -11.39 11.00 0.38
CA SER A 19 -12.84 10.89 0.21
C SER A 19 -13.33 9.44 0.33
N ALA A 20 -12.64 8.47 -0.26
CA ALA A 20 -12.99 7.07 -0.14
C ALA A 20 -12.89 6.56 1.31
N ALA A 21 -11.90 7.03 2.06
CA ALA A 21 -11.74 6.72 3.48
C ALA A 21 -12.90 7.29 4.31
N PHE A 22 -13.25 8.57 4.12
CA PHE A 22 -14.40 9.19 4.79
C PHE A 22 -15.70 8.47 4.48
N ASN A 23 -15.96 8.23 3.20
CA ASN A 23 -17.21 7.60 2.75
C ASN A 23 -17.32 6.12 3.18
N SER A 24 -16.24 5.49 3.62
CA SER A 24 -16.31 4.14 4.19
C SER A 24 -16.92 4.09 5.58
N GLY A 25 -16.84 5.20 6.33
CA GLY A 25 -17.41 5.33 7.67
C GLY A 25 -16.79 4.46 8.76
N ILE A 26 -15.65 3.78 8.48
CA ILE A 26 -15.04 2.83 9.43
C ILE A 26 -13.88 3.41 10.22
N PHE A 27 -13.32 4.54 9.81
CA PHE A 27 -12.13 5.11 10.45
C PHE A 27 -12.49 6.13 11.52
N ALA A 28 -11.94 5.96 12.71
CA ALA A 28 -12.01 6.96 13.78
C ALA A 28 -11.23 8.23 13.40
N LYS A 29 -10.11 8.08 12.66
CA LYS A 29 -9.29 9.18 12.14
C LYS A 29 -8.70 8.86 10.77
N ILE A 30 -8.53 9.89 9.96
CA ILE A 30 -7.88 9.81 8.65
C ILE A 30 -6.68 10.74 8.69
N LEU A 31 -5.49 10.14 8.71
CA LEU A 31 -4.22 10.86 8.83
C LEU A 31 -3.44 10.80 7.52
N VAL A 32 -2.75 11.89 7.21
CA VAL A 32 -1.79 11.92 6.10
C VAL A 32 -0.39 12.17 6.65
N SER A 33 0.49 11.18 6.50
CA SER A 33 1.90 11.29 6.82
C SER A 33 2.69 11.86 5.64
N THR A 34 3.24 13.05 5.80
CA THR A 34 4.03 13.75 4.78
C THR A 34 5.15 14.57 5.41
N ASP A 35 6.25 14.75 4.68
CA ASP A 35 7.37 15.63 5.01
C ASP A 35 7.16 17.09 4.49
N SER A 36 6.13 17.32 3.70
CA SER A 36 5.88 18.58 3.01
C SER A 36 4.68 19.33 3.60
N ARG A 37 4.91 20.54 4.12
CA ARG A 37 3.83 21.44 4.57
C ARG A 37 2.82 21.72 3.46
N ARG A 38 3.29 21.88 2.22
CA ARG A 38 2.40 22.08 1.07
C ARG A 38 1.44 20.91 0.87
N TYR A 39 1.90 19.66 1.06
CA TYR A 39 1.05 18.48 0.92
C TYR A 39 0.15 18.29 2.13
N ALA A 40 0.63 18.68 3.31
CA ALA A 40 -0.19 18.73 4.50
C ALA A 40 -1.40 19.65 4.31
N ASN A 41 -1.18 20.90 3.87
CA ASN A 41 -2.25 21.86 3.61
C ASN A 41 -3.28 21.32 2.58
N VAL A 42 -2.82 20.60 1.55
CA VAL A 42 -3.73 19.96 0.59
C VAL A 42 -4.54 18.88 1.27
N ALA A 43 -3.94 18.03 2.08
CA ALA A 43 -4.64 16.94 2.78
C ALA A 43 -5.68 17.48 3.78
N GLU A 44 -5.30 18.51 4.54
CA GLU A 44 -6.17 19.20 5.51
C GLU A 44 -7.36 19.88 4.81
N TYR A 45 -7.15 20.51 3.65
CA TYR A 45 -8.24 21.09 2.85
C TYR A 45 -9.29 20.04 2.44
N TYR A 46 -8.87 18.78 2.23
CA TYR A 46 -9.78 17.65 1.92
C TYR A 46 -10.23 16.89 3.17
N GLY A 47 -9.95 17.40 4.38
CA GLY A 47 -10.49 16.93 5.63
C GLY A 47 -9.64 15.89 6.36
N ALA A 48 -8.47 15.49 5.86
CA ALA A 48 -7.56 14.63 6.61
C ALA A 48 -6.78 15.44 7.67
N GLU A 49 -6.34 14.78 8.73
CA GLU A 49 -5.49 15.39 9.75
C GLU A 49 -4.00 15.19 9.41
N VAL A 50 -3.17 16.22 9.70
CA VAL A 50 -1.72 16.14 9.62
C VAL A 50 -1.12 16.69 10.92
N PRO A 51 -1.17 15.93 12.02
CA PRO A 51 -0.80 16.42 13.35
C PRO A 51 0.69 16.79 13.48
N PHE A 52 1.53 16.22 12.61
CA PHE A 52 2.97 16.49 12.54
C PHE A 52 3.50 16.20 11.14
N LEU A 53 4.63 16.81 10.80
CA LEU A 53 5.36 16.47 9.58
C LEU A 53 6.30 15.30 9.85
N ARG A 54 6.39 14.41 8.87
CA ARG A 54 7.35 13.31 8.88
C ARG A 54 8.76 13.85 8.66
N PRO A 55 9.79 13.33 9.37
CA PRO A 55 11.19 13.65 9.08
C PRO A 55 11.56 13.35 7.63
N THR A 56 12.37 14.24 7.02
CA THR A 56 12.73 14.13 5.60
C THR A 56 13.57 12.89 5.29
N GLU A 57 14.37 12.44 6.24
CA GLU A 57 15.14 11.20 6.15
C GLU A 57 14.28 9.93 5.98
N MET A 58 13.03 9.98 6.48
CA MET A 58 12.03 8.91 6.30
C MET A 58 11.17 9.08 5.03
N ALA A 59 11.51 10.05 4.17
CA ALA A 59 10.78 10.38 2.95
C ALA A 59 11.62 10.25 1.67
N THR A 60 12.72 9.53 1.72
CA THR A 60 13.60 9.26 0.57
C THR A 60 12.97 8.23 -0.39
N ALA A 61 13.59 8.04 -1.55
CA ALA A 61 13.13 7.03 -2.51
C ALA A 61 13.33 5.59 -2.04
N THR A 62 14.22 5.39 -1.06
CA THR A 62 14.60 4.08 -0.52
C THR A 62 14.16 3.86 0.92
N SER A 63 13.53 4.86 1.56
CA SER A 63 13.03 4.72 2.93
C SER A 63 11.93 3.65 2.99
N PRO A 64 12.08 2.63 3.85
CA PRO A 64 11.06 1.59 4.00
C PRO A 64 9.82 2.14 4.72
N ASP A 65 8.65 1.64 4.34
CA ASP A 65 7.38 2.11 4.93
C ASP A 65 7.32 1.94 6.45
N ILE A 66 7.95 0.89 6.98
CA ILE A 66 7.91 0.60 8.43
C ILE A 66 8.48 1.72 9.31
N GLU A 67 9.42 2.50 8.80
CA GLU A 67 10.04 3.60 9.55
C GLU A 67 9.03 4.71 9.83
N TRP A 68 8.36 5.22 8.77
CA TRP A 68 7.37 6.28 8.94
C TRP A 68 6.09 5.78 9.63
N ILE A 69 5.73 4.50 9.49
CA ILE A 69 4.61 3.89 10.21
C ILE A 69 4.90 3.92 11.71
N ARG A 70 6.05 3.37 12.12
CA ARG A 70 6.47 3.36 13.53
C ARG A 70 6.57 4.77 14.10
N PHE A 71 7.15 5.70 13.35
CA PHE A 71 7.22 7.10 13.75
C PHE A 71 5.83 7.69 14.00
N THR A 72 4.90 7.48 13.07
CA THR A 72 3.53 8.00 13.17
C THR A 72 2.80 7.42 14.38
N LEU A 73 2.81 6.09 14.55
CA LEU A 73 2.15 5.43 15.68
C LEU A 73 2.73 5.86 17.02
N ARG A 74 4.06 5.99 17.12
CA ARG A 74 4.72 6.49 18.33
C ARG A 74 4.28 7.92 18.66
N LYS A 75 4.26 8.83 17.69
CA LYS A 75 3.84 10.22 17.89
C LYS A 75 2.38 10.34 18.31
N LEU A 76 1.51 9.51 17.80
CA LEU A 76 0.11 9.44 18.22
C LEU A 76 0.03 8.94 19.69
N CYS A 77 0.74 7.89 20.03
CA CYS A 77 0.81 7.36 21.38
C CYS A 77 1.35 8.41 22.38
N GLU A 78 2.44 9.13 22.04
CA GLU A 78 2.99 10.23 22.84
C GLU A 78 1.98 11.37 23.10
N SER A 79 1.02 11.55 22.18
CA SER A 79 -0.08 12.53 22.32
C SER A 79 -1.35 11.95 22.96
N GLY A 80 -1.27 10.74 23.54
CA GLY A 80 -2.39 10.08 24.21
C GLY A 80 -3.42 9.46 23.28
N GLN A 81 -3.09 9.30 21.99
CA GLN A 81 -3.99 8.69 21.00
C GLN A 81 -3.60 7.23 20.76
N HIS A 82 -4.50 6.33 21.11
CA HIS A 82 -4.31 4.88 21.00
C HIS A 82 -5.34 4.31 20.04
N TYR A 83 -4.93 3.37 19.18
CA TYR A 83 -5.76 2.71 18.18
C TYR A 83 -5.44 1.23 18.17
N ASP A 84 -6.47 0.39 18.06
CA ASP A 84 -6.32 -1.09 18.02
C ASP A 84 -5.73 -1.55 16.70
N CYS A 85 -6.01 -0.83 15.61
CA CYS A 85 -5.49 -1.14 14.29
C CYS A 85 -5.39 0.10 13.40
N PHE A 86 -4.69 -0.03 12.28
CA PHE A 86 -4.58 1.01 11.27
C PHE A 86 -4.63 0.43 9.86
N ALA A 87 -5.02 1.27 8.90
CA ALA A 87 -4.99 0.92 7.49
C ALA A 87 -4.09 1.88 6.70
N ILE A 88 -3.33 1.35 5.76
CA ILE A 88 -2.52 2.14 4.82
C ILE A 88 -3.27 2.20 3.49
N LEU A 89 -3.76 3.39 3.15
CA LEU A 89 -4.44 3.66 1.89
C LEU A 89 -3.53 4.50 0.98
N ARG A 90 -2.90 3.86 0.00
CA ARG A 90 -1.99 4.57 -0.92
C ARG A 90 -2.79 5.42 -1.92
N PRO A 91 -2.39 6.71 -2.14
CA PRO A 91 -3.04 7.57 -3.12
C PRO A 91 -2.89 7.10 -4.57
N THR A 92 -1.97 6.18 -4.84
CA THR A 92 -1.74 5.63 -6.18
C THR A 92 -2.91 4.77 -6.72
N SER A 93 -3.92 4.51 -5.89
CA SER A 93 -5.16 3.82 -6.30
C SER A 93 -6.36 4.77 -6.13
N PRO A 94 -6.46 5.86 -6.93
CA PRO A 94 -7.48 6.91 -6.75
C PRO A 94 -8.92 6.44 -7.03
N LEU A 95 -9.10 5.37 -7.78
CA LEU A 95 -10.42 4.81 -8.12
C LEU A 95 -10.92 3.78 -7.09
N ARG A 96 -10.24 3.68 -5.94
CA ARG A 96 -10.69 2.82 -4.84
C ARG A 96 -12.05 3.28 -4.33
N LYS A 97 -13.01 2.35 -4.29
CA LYS A 97 -14.35 2.61 -3.77
C LYS A 97 -14.38 2.47 -2.24
N ALA A 98 -15.21 3.26 -1.57
CA ALA A 98 -15.48 3.13 -0.14
C ALA A 98 -15.96 1.72 0.23
N SER A 99 -16.80 1.10 -0.60
CA SER A 99 -17.28 -0.28 -0.42
C SER A 99 -16.15 -1.33 -0.44
N THR A 100 -15.04 -1.07 -1.13
CA THR A 100 -13.86 -1.96 -1.09
C THR A 100 -13.19 -1.89 0.29
N ILE A 101 -13.12 -0.70 0.88
CA ILE A 101 -12.56 -0.50 2.23
C ILE A 101 -13.44 -1.18 3.27
N THR A 102 -14.75 -0.96 3.20
CA THR A 102 -15.73 -1.58 4.13
C THR A 102 -15.71 -3.10 4.04
N ARG A 103 -15.64 -3.66 2.82
CA ARG A 103 -15.52 -5.11 2.62
C ARG A 103 -14.22 -5.68 3.21
N ALA A 104 -13.10 -5.00 3.00
CA ALA A 104 -11.80 -5.41 3.56
C ALA A 104 -11.84 -5.39 5.09
N TRP A 105 -12.47 -4.38 5.69
CA TRP A 105 -12.67 -4.29 7.13
C TRP A 105 -13.53 -5.45 7.66
N ALA A 106 -14.67 -5.72 7.02
CA ALA A 106 -15.53 -6.84 7.40
C ALA A 106 -14.79 -8.19 7.32
N GLN A 107 -13.97 -8.38 6.28
CA GLN A 107 -13.15 -9.58 6.14
C GLN A 107 -12.06 -9.66 7.22
N PHE A 108 -11.42 -8.54 7.58
CA PHE A 108 -10.43 -8.51 8.65
C PHE A 108 -11.05 -8.91 10.00
N LEU A 109 -12.26 -8.44 10.28
CA LEU A 109 -12.99 -8.75 11.52
C LEU A 109 -13.59 -10.17 11.56
N SER A 110 -13.66 -10.86 10.43
CA SER A 110 -14.29 -12.20 10.37
C SER A 110 -13.46 -13.31 11.01
N ASP A 111 -12.20 -13.06 11.31
CA ASP A 111 -11.31 -14.02 11.97
C ASP A 111 -10.38 -13.28 12.94
N GLU A 112 -10.57 -13.51 14.24
CA GLU A 112 -9.78 -12.91 15.33
C GLU A 112 -8.28 -13.27 15.29
N LYS A 113 -7.91 -14.30 14.53
CA LYS A 113 -6.51 -14.73 14.37
C LYS A 113 -5.76 -13.92 13.29
N LEU A 114 -6.45 -13.06 12.54
CA LEU A 114 -5.81 -12.26 11.50
C LEU A 114 -5.05 -11.07 12.09
N ASP A 115 -3.74 -11.07 11.92
CA ASP A 115 -2.89 -9.93 12.28
C ASP A 115 -2.87 -8.85 11.19
N SER A 116 -3.15 -9.21 9.94
CA SER A 116 -3.14 -8.28 8.81
C SER A 116 -3.98 -8.77 7.62
N LEU A 117 -4.44 -7.82 6.80
CA LEU A 117 -5.10 -8.09 5.53
C LEU A 117 -4.49 -7.19 4.46
N ARG A 118 -4.22 -7.75 3.28
CA ARG A 118 -3.64 -7.01 2.15
C ARG A 118 -4.46 -7.20 0.88
N ALA A 119 -4.61 -6.12 0.14
CA ALA A 119 -5.13 -6.20 -1.21
C ALA A 119 -4.06 -6.77 -2.15
N VAL A 120 -4.44 -7.78 -2.94
CA VAL A 120 -3.58 -8.43 -3.92
C VAL A 120 -4.31 -8.57 -5.24
N GLU A 121 -3.56 -8.67 -6.33
CA GLU A 121 -4.10 -9.00 -7.66
C GLU A 121 -3.35 -10.21 -8.24
N LEU A 122 -4.03 -10.97 -9.09
CA LEU A 122 -3.42 -12.09 -9.78
C LEU A 122 -2.31 -11.60 -10.72
N CYS A 123 -1.11 -12.17 -10.60
CA CYS A 123 0.00 -11.82 -11.47
C CYS A 123 -0.31 -12.18 -12.91
N LYS A 124 -0.17 -11.20 -13.82
CA LYS A 124 -0.25 -11.43 -15.27
C LYS A 124 0.98 -12.16 -15.80
N GLN A 125 2.13 -11.90 -15.20
CA GLN A 125 3.40 -12.54 -15.51
C GLN A 125 3.84 -13.39 -14.33
N HIS A 126 3.98 -14.69 -14.53
CA HIS A 126 4.34 -15.61 -13.45
C HIS A 126 5.84 -15.48 -13.13
N PRO A 127 6.25 -15.28 -11.84
CA PRO A 127 7.64 -15.09 -11.46
C PRO A 127 8.54 -16.30 -11.78
N GLY A 128 8.00 -17.51 -11.84
CA GLY A 128 8.70 -18.71 -12.32
C GLY A 128 9.17 -18.65 -13.80
N LYS A 129 8.67 -17.65 -14.55
CA LYS A 129 9.09 -17.38 -15.93
C LYS A 129 9.91 -16.08 -16.05
N MET A 130 10.34 -15.51 -14.93
CA MET A 130 11.17 -14.32 -14.92
C MET A 130 12.64 -14.67 -14.72
N TRP A 131 13.51 -13.81 -15.22
CA TRP A 131 14.95 -14.01 -15.24
C TRP A 131 15.68 -12.75 -14.73
N ILE A 132 16.78 -12.95 -14.05
CA ILE A 132 17.71 -11.89 -13.67
C ILE A 132 18.84 -11.89 -14.67
N LEU A 133 19.18 -10.73 -15.22
CA LEU A 133 20.36 -10.54 -16.07
C LEU A 133 21.57 -10.28 -15.17
N ASN A 134 22.60 -11.10 -15.32
CA ASN A 134 23.90 -10.93 -14.67
C ASN A 134 24.98 -10.90 -15.75
N GLY A 135 25.32 -9.71 -16.23
CA GLY A 135 26.12 -9.53 -17.45
C GLY A 135 25.41 -10.14 -18.65
N ASP A 136 26.10 -11.00 -19.36
CA ASP A 136 25.57 -11.70 -20.56
C ASP A 136 24.82 -13.00 -20.23
N ARG A 137 24.61 -13.29 -18.95
CA ARG A 137 23.95 -14.52 -18.51
C ARG A 137 22.59 -14.21 -17.88
N MET A 138 21.64 -15.12 -18.09
CA MET A 138 20.33 -15.11 -17.43
C MET A 138 20.29 -16.22 -16.37
N VAL A 139 19.80 -15.87 -15.18
CA VAL A 139 19.48 -16.83 -14.12
C VAL A 139 18.01 -16.72 -13.77
N PRO A 140 17.31 -17.82 -13.47
CA PRO A 140 15.91 -17.76 -13.07
C PRO A 140 15.74 -16.88 -11.82
N LEU A 141 14.65 -16.10 -11.77
CA LEU A 141 14.30 -15.30 -10.58
C LEU A 141 13.99 -16.17 -9.36
N LEU A 142 13.33 -17.30 -9.58
CA LEU A 142 13.00 -18.29 -8.55
C LEU A 142 13.82 -19.56 -8.77
N ASP A 143 14.19 -20.18 -7.65
CA ASP A 143 14.78 -21.52 -7.69
C ASP A 143 13.83 -22.47 -8.42
N GLN A 144 14.38 -23.29 -9.30
CA GLN A 144 13.62 -24.27 -10.05
C GLN A 144 13.30 -25.47 -9.15
N PRO A 145 12.16 -26.16 -9.34
CA PRO A 145 11.84 -27.35 -8.55
C PRO A 145 12.92 -28.41 -8.72
N ALA A 146 13.28 -29.06 -7.61
CA ALA A 146 14.26 -30.15 -7.61
C ALA A 146 13.76 -31.36 -8.42
N GLU A 147 12.46 -31.56 -8.45
CA GLU A 147 11.80 -32.64 -9.19
C GLU A 147 10.77 -32.07 -10.15
N GLY A 148 10.64 -32.70 -11.33
CA GLY A 148 9.70 -32.28 -12.35
C GLY A 148 10.23 -31.24 -13.33
N PRO A 149 9.39 -30.77 -14.25
CA PRO A 149 9.81 -29.80 -15.28
C PRO A 149 10.03 -28.40 -14.66
N PRO A 150 11.07 -27.67 -15.11
CA PRO A 150 11.33 -26.33 -14.60
C PRO A 150 10.18 -25.38 -14.94
N PHE A 151 9.94 -24.38 -14.06
CA PHE A 151 8.82 -23.44 -14.21
C PHE A 151 8.76 -22.74 -15.55
N HIS A 152 9.92 -22.36 -16.11
CA HIS A 152 9.98 -21.64 -17.37
C HIS A 152 9.52 -22.47 -18.57
N SER A 153 9.57 -23.82 -18.51
CA SER A 153 9.13 -24.72 -19.58
C SER A 153 7.66 -25.12 -19.48
N GLN A 154 7.01 -24.86 -18.34
CA GLN A 154 5.61 -25.23 -18.12
C GLN A 154 4.65 -24.23 -18.78
N GLN A 155 3.45 -24.69 -19.13
CA GLN A 155 2.35 -23.81 -19.55
C GLN A 155 1.85 -22.99 -18.36
N TYR A 156 1.38 -21.75 -18.59
CA TYR A 156 0.85 -20.90 -17.53
C TYR A 156 -0.28 -21.58 -16.74
N ALA A 157 -1.13 -22.36 -17.40
CA ALA A 157 -2.24 -23.06 -16.76
C ALA A 157 -1.80 -24.17 -15.80
N ALA A 158 -0.57 -24.66 -15.92
CA ALA A 158 -0.01 -25.67 -15.02
C ALA A 158 0.73 -25.07 -13.80
N LEU A 159 0.95 -23.76 -13.81
CA LEU A 159 1.62 -23.05 -12.72
C LEU A 159 0.60 -22.64 -11.65
N PRO A 160 1.01 -22.63 -10.35
CA PRO A 160 0.13 -22.15 -9.28
C PRO A 160 -0.20 -20.67 -9.45
N PRO A 161 -1.40 -20.22 -9.06
CA PRO A 161 -1.76 -18.81 -9.10
C PRO A 161 -0.89 -18.02 -8.14
N ILE A 162 -0.22 -16.99 -8.65
CA ILE A 162 0.62 -16.07 -7.86
C ILE A 162 -0.04 -14.70 -7.82
N TYR A 163 0.04 -14.07 -6.66
CA TYR A 163 -0.55 -12.76 -6.43
C TYR A 163 0.52 -11.73 -6.09
N VAL A 164 0.37 -10.53 -6.62
CA VAL A 164 1.21 -9.38 -6.30
C VAL A 164 0.45 -8.41 -5.41
N GLN A 165 1.14 -7.80 -4.48
CA GLN A 165 0.57 -6.75 -3.63
C GLN A 165 0.23 -5.52 -4.48
N ASN A 166 -1.00 -5.06 -4.39
CA ASN A 166 -1.50 -3.85 -5.03
C ASN A 166 -1.30 -2.60 -4.15
#